data_92f396592bd6bc3ecf798a1addf3789e
#
_entry.id   92f396592bd6bc3ecf798a1addf3789e
#
_cell.length_a   1.000
_cell.length_b   1.000
_cell.length_c   1.000
_cell.angle_alpha   90.00
_cell.angle_beta   90.00
_cell.angle_gamma   90.00
#
_symmetry.space_group_name_H-M   'P 1'
#
loop_
_entity.id
_entity.type
_entity.pdbx_description
1 polymer ?
#
loop_
_entity_poly.entity_id
_entity_poly.type
_entity_poly.pdbx_seq_one_letter_code
_entity_poly.pdbx_strand_id
1 'polypeptide(L)'
;DANKDSIEGRELLEASRISNMPLKLVIGNPPCSDTIRDNTDKDFSIINHLMEDFRPPKELRRGRQNIQKQINNPFMQFLRWSCKKLLDSPNHSVLSLVVPLSFLEAESYKYARKYLCENFSDAWIVSVDADARTGARSDSLFHTLQGRAVIVLTRKYGDDTSITKLHYCDYSHCMRINKEQLLNESIKKIVSRFDTYDIANDTFAFSPAKPFNTEMYKKFWPVSGEKKQGAIFINHCSGIKLAPTAM
;
A
#
# COMPACT_ATOMS: atom_id res chain seq x y z
N ASP A 1 16.52 -9.98 35.29
CA ASP A 1 15.52 -11.05 35.20
C ASP A 1 14.17 -10.43 35.47
N ALA A 2 13.41 -10.13 34.40
CA ALA A 2 12.03 -9.72 34.54
C ALA A 2 11.28 -10.88 35.22
N ASN A 3 10.61 -10.61 36.32
CA ASN A 3 9.83 -11.60 37.04
C ASN A 3 8.81 -12.21 36.05
N LYS A 4 9.01 -13.47 35.66
CA LYS A 4 8.19 -14.17 34.68
C LYS A 4 6.70 -14.23 35.03
N ASP A 5 6.38 -14.03 36.30
CA ASP A 5 5.01 -14.04 36.82
C ASP A 5 4.35 -12.65 36.82
N SER A 6 5.10 -11.59 36.50
CA SER A 6 4.52 -10.25 36.28
C SER A 6 3.72 -10.21 34.98
N ILE A 7 2.79 -9.27 34.85
CA ILE A 7 2.02 -9.05 33.60
C ILE A 7 2.98 -8.79 32.44
N GLU A 8 3.97 -7.92 32.63
CA GLU A 8 4.99 -7.59 31.64
C GLU A 8 5.86 -8.80 31.27
N GLY A 9 6.24 -9.63 32.24
CA GLY A 9 7.00 -10.87 31.98
C GLY A 9 6.21 -11.88 31.17
N ARG A 10 4.90 -12.01 31.41
CA ARG A 10 4.01 -12.88 30.61
C ARG A 10 3.81 -12.34 29.20
N GLU A 11 3.64 -11.04 29.02
CA GLU A 11 3.54 -10.41 27.70
C GLU A 11 4.81 -10.58 26.88
N LEU A 12 5.99 -10.43 27.49
CA LEU A 12 7.28 -10.66 26.84
C LEU A 12 7.48 -12.11 26.42
N LEU A 13 7.09 -13.07 27.27
CA LEU A 13 7.14 -14.50 26.94
C LEU A 13 6.19 -14.83 25.78
N GLU A 14 4.97 -14.31 25.79
CA GLU A 14 4.02 -14.53 24.72
C GLU A 14 4.47 -13.86 23.41
N ALA A 15 5.01 -12.64 23.46
CA ALA A 15 5.58 -11.98 22.30
C ALA A 15 6.75 -12.77 21.72
N SER A 16 7.61 -13.35 22.57
CA SER A 16 8.70 -14.23 22.12
C SER A 16 8.17 -15.51 21.48
N ARG A 17 7.15 -16.13 22.07
CA ARG A 17 6.49 -17.32 21.54
C ARG A 17 5.90 -17.05 20.15
N ILE A 18 5.13 -15.98 20.02
CA ILE A 18 4.51 -15.56 18.74
C ILE A 18 5.59 -15.22 17.71
N SER A 19 6.67 -14.57 18.14
CA SER A 19 7.78 -14.22 17.25
C SER A 19 8.41 -15.45 16.57
N ASN A 20 8.41 -16.60 17.25
CA ASN A 20 9.01 -17.83 16.74
C ASN A 20 8.01 -18.79 16.06
N MET A 21 6.69 -18.46 16.09
CA MET A 21 5.71 -19.29 15.43
C MET A 21 5.68 -19.07 13.92
N PRO A 22 5.54 -20.16 13.12
CA PRO A 22 5.30 -20.05 11.69
C PRO A 22 3.86 -19.54 11.46
N LEU A 23 3.71 -18.30 11.06
CA LEU A 23 2.40 -17.70 10.79
C LEU A 23 1.86 -18.18 9.43
N LYS A 24 0.56 -18.44 9.39
CA LYS A 24 -0.19 -18.78 8.16
C LYS A 24 -1.10 -17.65 7.71
N LEU A 25 -1.50 -16.79 8.62
CA LEU A 25 -2.48 -15.75 8.37
C LEU A 25 -2.11 -14.49 9.14
N VAL A 26 -2.10 -13.37 8.45
CA VAL A 26 -2.08 -12.02 9.03
C VAL A 26 -3.30 -11.28 8.54
N ILE A 27 -4.13 -10.81 9.47
CA ILE A 27 -5.27 -9.92 9.20
C ILE A 27 -5.09 -8.67 10.03
N GLY A 28 -5.29 -7.50 9.43
CA GLY A 28 -5.15 -6.26 10.17
C GLY A 28 -5.64 -5.01 9.46
N ASN A 29 -5.83 -3.98 10.27
CA ASN A 29 -6.02 -2.60 9.85
C ASN A 29 -4.88 -1.77 10.44
N PRO A 30 -3.71 -1.76 9.79
CA PRO A 30 -2.54 -1.07 10.31
C PRO A 30 -2.76 0.44 10.39
N PRO A 31 -2.10 1.13 11.34
CA PRO A 31 -2.24 2.57 11.48
C PRO A 31 -1.74 3.29 10.23
N CYS A 32 -2.63 4.04 9.59
CA CYS A 32 -2.32 4.88 8.44
C CYS A 32 -2.31 6.33 8.90
N SER A 33 -1.30 6.72 9.67
CA SER A 33 -1.11 8.11 10.07
C SER A 33 -0.21 8.82 9.06
N ASP A 34 -0.50 10.10 8.79
CA ASP A 34 0.39 10.97 8.01
C ASP A 34 1.63 11.39 8.81
N THR A 35 1.72 10.97 10.09
CA THR A 35 2.84 11.26 10.96
C THR A 35 4.03 10.39 10.55
N ILE A 36 4.94 11.00 9.84
CA ILE A 36 6.22 10.40 9.50
C ILE A 36 7.06 10.42 10.78
N ARG A 37 7.34 9.25 11.35
CA ARG A 37 8.30 9.15 12.45
C ARG A 37 9.68 9.50 11.91
N ASP A 38 10.39 10.37 12.62
CA ASP A 38 11.77 10.68 12.29
C ASP A 38 12.63 9.43 12.42
N ASN A 39 13.62 9.29 11.51
CA ASN A 39 14.57 8.16 11.49
C ASN A 39 15.48 8.09 12.75
N THR A 40 15.28 8.98 13.71
CA THR A 40 16.02 9.04 14.98
C THR A 40 15.45 8.12 16.06
N ASP A 41 14.26 7.55 15.84
CA ASP A 41 13.66 6.62 16.79
C ASP A 41 14.46 5.29 16.77
N LYS A 42 15.00 4.88 17.92
CA LYS A 42 15.80 3.65 18.06
C LYS A 42 15.02 2.42 17.62
N ASP A 43 13.70 2.39 17.83
CA ASP A 43 12.84 1.29 17.44
C ASP A 43 12.71 1.18 15.93
N PHE A 44 12.86 2.29 15.21
CA PHE A 44 12.85 2.32 13.74
C PHE A 44 14.07 1.62 13.14
N SER A 45 15.21 1.60 13.85
CA SER A 45 16.42 0.98 13.35
C SER A 45 16.29 -0.53 13.14
N ILE A 46 15.45 -1.20 13.94
CA ILE A 46 15.26 -2.66 13.90
C ILE A 46 14.57 -3.08 12.58
N ILE A 47 13.60 -2.31 12.12
CA ILE A 47 12.86 -2.66 10.89
C ILE A 47 13.46 -2.00 9.64
N ASN A 48 14.27 -0.98 9.80
CA ASN A 48 14.75 -0.16 8.69
C ASN A 48 15.50 -0.97 7.61
N HIS A 49 16.27 -1.99 8.00
CA HIS A 49 16.95 -2.87 7.06
C HIS A 49 15.97 -3.68 6.19
N LEU A 50 14.81 -4.06 6.75
CA LEU A 50 13.75 -4.74 5.99
C LEU A 50 13.07 -3.82 4.99
N MET A 51 13.01 -2.52 5.29
CA MET A 51 12.36 -1.55 4.41
C MET A 51 13.13 -1.27 3.11
N GLU A 52 14.39 -1.73 3.02
CA GLU A 52 15.18 -1.61 1.78
C GLU A 52 14.50 -2.31 0.60
N ASP A 53 13.81 -3.43 0.82
CA ASP A 53 13.09 -4.17 -0.22
C ASP A 53 11.94 -3.37 -0.84
N PHE A 54 11.40 -2.40 -0.11
CA PHE A 54 10.31 -1.53 -0.57
C PHE A 54 10.81 -0.24 -1.21
N ARG A 55 12.10 0.01 -1.22
CA ARG A 55 12.71 1.21 -1.77
C ARG A 55 13.13 1.04 -3.22
N PRO A 56 13.12 2.11 -4.01
CA PRO A 56 13.71 2.05 -5.35
C PRO A 56 15.20 1.71 -5.28
N PRO A 57 15.79 1.16 -6.35
CA PRO A 57 17.24 1.02 -6.49
C PRO A 57 17.97 2.31 -6.14
N LYS A 58 19.17 2.21 -5.57
CA LYS A 58 19.94 3.38 -5.07
C LYS A 58 20.13 4.46 -6.12
N GLU A 59 20.34 4.06 -7.36
CA GLU A 59 20.55 4.94 -8.52
C GLU A 59 19.33 5.82 -8.81
N LEU A 60 18.13 5.33 -8.49
CA LEU A 60 16.86 6.02 -8.73
C LEU A 60 16.37 6.86 -7.53
N ARG A 61 17.11 6.88 -6.41
CA ARG A 61 16.71 7.61 -5.18
C ARG A 61 17.04 9.10 -5.23
N ARG A 62 17.96 9.51 -6.11
CA ARG A 62 18.43 10.90 -6.17
C ARG A 62 17.28 11.84 -6.51
N GLY A 63 17.06 12.87 -5.69
CA GLY A 63 15.98 13.83 -5.85
C GLY A 63 14.59 13.37 -5.40
N ARG A 64 14.43 12.14 -4.93
CA ARG A 64 13.14 11.53 -4.55
C ARG A 64 12.93 11.40 -3.04
N GLN A 65 13.35 12.39 -2.27
CA GLN A 65 13.25 12.36 -0.78
C GLN A 65 11.82 12.14 -0.27
N ASN A 66 10.80 12.69 -0.94
CA ASN A 66 9.41 12.52 -0.53
C ASN A 66 8.93 11.07 -0.66
N ILE A 67 9.39 10.33 -1.67
CA ILE A 67 9.06 8.91 -1.83
C ILE A 67 9.65 8.10 -0.68
N GLN A 68 10.89 8.38 -0.30
CA GLN A 68 11.55 7.69 0.82
C GLN A 68 10.83 7.94 2.15
N LYS A 69 10.32 9.16 2.38
CA LYS A 69 9.52 9.47 3.57
C LYS A 69 8.23 8.66 3.64
N GLN A 70 7.52 8.51 2.53
CA GLN A 70 6.27 7.72 2.49
C GLN A 70 6.49 6.24 2.78
N ILE A 71 7.61 5.67 2.37
CA ILE A 71 7.98 4.28 2.68
C ILE A 71 8.17 4.06 4.19
N ASN A 72 8.57 5.08 4.93
CA ASN A 72 8.77 5.00 6.37
C ASN A 72 7.47 5.13 7.20
N ASN A 73 6.31 5.21 6.56
CA ASN A 73 5.02 5.25 7.24
C ASN A 73 4.81 3.96 8.07
N PRO A 74 4.23 4.04 9.28
CA PRO A 74 3.93 2.88 10.12
C PRO A 74 3.16 1.76 9.40
N PHE A 75 2.22 2.12 8.52
CA PHE A 75 1.53 1.17 7.64
C PHE A 75 2.50 0.31 6.82
N MET A 76 3.50 0.94 6.18
CA MET A 76 4.48 0.25 5.34
C MET A 76 5.40 -0.65 6.16
N GLN A 77 5.76 -0.22 7.37
CA GLN A 77 6.54 -1.04 8.30
C GLN A 77 5.76 -2.29 8.72
N PHE A 78 4.48 -2.12 9.06
CA PHE A 78 3.60 -3.23 9.41
C PHE A 78 3.44 -4.21 8.24
N LEU A 79 3.21 -3.69 7.02
CA LEU A 79 3.13 -4.50 5.81
C LEU A 79 4.41 -5.30 5.61
N ARG A 80 5.58 -4.65 5.70
CA ARG A 80 6.87 -5.33 5.48
C ARG A 80 7.16 -6.39 6.54
N TRP A 81 6.86 -6.09 7.80
CA TRP A 81 6.98 -7.05 8.89
C TRP A 81 6.07 -8.27 8.65
N SER A 82 4.82 -8.03 8.27
CA SER A 82 3.85 -9.09 7.97
C SER A 82 4.35 -9.99 6.84
N CYS A 83 4.86 -9.40 5.76
CA CYS A 83 5.47 -10.15 4.67
C CYS A 83 6.61 -11.04 5.18
N LYS A 84 7.55 -10.47 5.99
CA LYS A 84 8.65 -11.26 6.53
C LYS A 84 8.15 -12.48 7.30
N LYS A 85 7.19 -12.29 8.20
CA LYS A 85 6.62 -13.36 9.02
C LYS A 85 5.97 -14.47 8.20
N LEU A 86 5.24 -14.10 7.16
CA LEU A 86 4.58 -15.06 6.28
C LEU A 86 5.56 -15.77 5.34
N LEU A 87 6.59 -15.07 4.87
CA LEU A 87 7.60 -15.63 3.97
C LEU A 87 8.59 -16.54 4.70
N ASP A 88 8.91 -16.26 5.96
CA ASP A 88 9.74 -17.12 6.81
C ASP A 88 8.99 -18.43 7.21
N SER A 89 7.67 -18.48 7.04
CA SER A 89 6.86 -19.65 7.37
C SER A 89 6.92 -20.70 6.25
N PRO A 90 7.16 -21.99 6.58
CA PRO A 90 7.16 -23.09 5.62
C PRO A 90 5.72 -23.56 5.33
N ASN A 91 4.77 -22.65 5.15
CA ASN A 91 3.36 -22.95 4.95
C ASN A 91 2.76 -22.07 3.84
N HIS A 92 1.64 -22.56 3.28
CA HIS A 92 0.73 -21.67 2.55
C HIS A 92 0.27 -20.57 3.50
N SER A 93 0.22 -19.34 3.03
CA SER A 93 -0.08 -18.21 3.90
C SER A 93 -0.96 -17.16 3.22
N VAL A 94 -1.65 -16.39 4.05
CA VAL A 94 -2.57 -15.34 3.60
C VAL A 94 -2.25 -14.04 4.36
N LEU A 95 -2.16 -12.95 3.61
CA LEU A 95 -2.08 -11.59 4.13
C LEU A 95 -3.36 -10.84 3.76
N SER A 96 -4.10 -10.33 4.75
CA SER A 96 -5.28 -9.51 4.52
C SER A 96 -5.17 -8.21 5.30
N LEU A 97 -5.02 -7.09 4.59
CA LEU A 97 -4.85 -5.77 5.23
C LEU A 97 -5.78 -4.74 4.63
N VAL A 98 -6.26 -3.84 5.50
CA VAL A 98 -6.83 -2.56 5.08
C VAL A 98 -5.67 -1.62 4.73
N VAL A 99 -5.71 -1.06 3.53
CA VAL A 99 -4.65 -0.20 3.00
C VAL A 99 -5.23 1.15 2.53
N PRO A 100 -4.43 2.23 2.53
CA PRO A 100 -4.84 3.46 1.85
C PRO A 100 -5.08 3.19 0.36
N LEU A 101 -6.12 3.82 -0.21
CA LEU A 101 -6.41 3.66 -1.64
C LEU A 101 -5.22 4.07 -2.51
N SER A 102 -4.45 5.07 -2.09
CA SER A 102 -3.22 5.51 -2.76
C SER A 102 -2.14 4.40 -2.85
N PHE A 103 -2.18 3.41 -1.95
CA PHE A 103 -1.26 2.27 -2.02
C PHE A 103 -1.42 1.49 -3.33
N LEU A 104 -2.61 1.46 -3.91
CA LEU A 104 -2.90 0.65 -5.09
C LEU A 104 -2.20 1.19 -6.35
N GLU A 105 -2.00 2.51 -6.47
CA GLU A 105 -1.52 3.10 -7.73
C GLU A 105 -0.38 4.12 -7.58
N ALA A 106 -0.18 4.74 -6.40
CA ALA A 106 0.81 5.80 -6.27
C ALA A 106 2.25 5.30 -6.54
N GLU A 107 3.01 6.12 -7.24
CA GLU A 107 4.41 5.82 -7.63
C GLU A 107 5.31 5.57 -6.42
N SER A 108 5.02 6.23 -5.29
CA SER A 108 5.78 6.06 -4.05
C SER A 108 5.76 4.63 -3.50
N TYR A 109 4.72 3.85 -3.81
CA TYR A 109 4.56 2.47 -3.33
C TYR A 109 4.88 1.41 -4.40
N LYS A 110 5.34 1.82 -5.58
CA LYS A 110 5.64 0.94 -6.70
C LYS A 110 6.53 -0.25 -6.32
N TYR A 111 7.63 0.00 -5.64
CA TYR A 111 8.57 -1.06 -5.27
C TYR A 111 8.05 -1.98 -4.17
N ALA A 112 7.20 -1.48 -3.29
CA ALA A 112 6.50 -2.33 -2.34
C ALA A 112 5.52 -3.27 -3.07
N ARG A 113 4.74 -2.75 -4.02
CA ARG A 113 3.85 -3.59 -4.83
C ARG A 113 4.64 -4.60 -5.69
N LYS A 114 5.77 -4.18 -6.28
CA LYS A 114 6.68 -5.09 -6.98
C LYS A 114 7.10 -6.24 -6.08
N TYR A 115 7.57 -5.93 -4.86
CA TYR A 115 7.95 -6.93 -3.88
C TYR A 115 6.80 -7.91 -3.57
N LEU A 116 5.58 -7.41 -3.41
CA LEU A 116 4.41 -8.26 -3.20
C LEU A 116 4.14 -9.17 -4.40
N CYS A 117 4.24 -8.64 -5.63
CA CYS A 117 4.07 -9.45 -6.84
C CYS A 117 5.10 -10.58 -6.95
N GLU A 118 6.33 -10.35 -6.52
CA GLU A 118 7.43 -11.31 -6.60
C GLU A 118 7.37 -12.39 -5.50
N ASN A 119 6.62 -12.17 -4.42
CA ASN A 119 6.64 -13.03 -3.23
C ASN A 119 5.29 -13.69 -2.88
N PHE A 120 4.23 -13.33 -3.58
CA PHE A 120 2.90 -13.93 -3.40
C PHE A 120 2.39 -14.50 -4.72
N SER A 121 1.39 -15.40 -4.65
CA SER A 121 0.87 -16.13 -5.81
C SER A 121 -0.40 -15.52 -6.40
N ASP A 122 -1.27 -14.94 -5.56
CA ASP A 122 -2.54 -14.34 -5.99
C ASP A 122 -2.82 -13.05 -5.21
N ALA A 123 -3.51 -12.11 -5.87
CA ALA A 123 -3.96 -10.85 -5.27
C ALA A 123 -5.44 -10.59 -5.54
N TRP A 124 -6.19 -10.35 -4.46
CA TRP A 124 -7.60 -9.97 -4.46
C TRP A 124 -7.74 -8.61 -3.80
N ILE A 125 -8.33 -7.66 -4.51
CA ILE A 125 -8.40 -6.26 -4.09
C ILE A 125 -9.86 -5.82 -4.08
N VAL A 126 -10.31 -5.27 -2.96
CA VAL A 126 -11.61 -4.61 -2.85
C VAL A 126 -11.39 -3.14 -2.52
N SER A 127 -11.72 -2.26 -3.44
CA SER A 127 -11.77 -0.83 -3.17
C SER A 127 -13.04 -0.53 -2.39
N VAL A 128 -12.91 -0.05 -1.15
CA VAL A 128 -14.04 0.06 -0.22
C VAL A 128 -14.52 1.50 -0.08
N ASP A 129 -13.62 2.45 0.12
CA ASP A 129 -13.95 3.86 0.30
C ASP A 129 -13.17 4.73 -0.68
N ALA A 130 -13.88 5.67 -1.35
CA ALA A 130 -13.26 6.69 -2.17
C ALA A 130 -12.56 7.75 -1.32
N ASP A 131 -11.58 8.45 -1.90
CA ASP A 131 -10.92 9.57 -1.23
C ASP A 131 -11.81 10.82 -1.29
N ALA A 132 -12.35 11.22 -0.14
CA ALA A 132 -13.23 12.39 -0.04
C ALA A 132 -12.53 13.71 -0.43
N ARG A 133 -11.20 13.77 -0.37
CA ARG A 133 -10.42 14.96 -0.77
C ARG A 133 -10.44 15.20 -2.28
N THR A 134 -10.77 14.18 -3.07
CA THR A 134 -10.95 14.30 -4.54
C THR A 134 -12.35 14.75 -4.95
N GLY A 135 -13.21 15.12 -3.99
CA GLY A 135 -14.61 15.49 -4.24
C GLY A 135 -15.55 14.30 -4.38
N ALA A 136 -15.05 13.08 -4.31
CA ALA A 136 -15.87 11.88 -4.31
C ALA A 136 -16.62 11.77 -2.97
N ARG A 137 -17.96 11.82 -3.02
CA ARG A 137 -18.79 11.47 -1.86
C ARG A 137 -18.84 9.96 -1.76
N SER A 138 -18.40 9.43 -0.64
CA SER A 138 -18.49 8.02 -0.30
C SER A 138 -19.10 7.90 1.09
N ASP A 139 -20.09 7.02 1.23
CA ASP A 139 -20.52 6.53 2.52
C ASP A 139 -19.42 5.64 3.08
N SER A 140 -18.45 6.27 3.78
CA SER A 140 -17.25 5.61 4.27
C SER A 140 -17.60 4.60 5.37
N LEU A 141 -17.06 3.38 5.26
CA LEU A 141 -17.10 2.40 6.33
C LEU A 141 -16.14 2.75 7.47
N PHE A 142 -15.03 3.36 7.16
CA PHE A 142 -13.95 3.64 8.11
C PHE A 142 -13.99 5.04 8.70
N HIS A 143 -14.97 5.87 8.32
CA HIS A 143 -15.13 7.26 8.77
C HIS A 143 -13.85 8.11 8.59
N THR A 144 -13.10 7.88 7.51
CA THR A 144 -11.89 8.62 7.18
C THR A 144 -12.06 9.42 5.89
N LEU A 145 -11.33 10.52 5.77
CA LEU A 145 -11.28 11.30 4.53
C LEU A 145 -10.48 10.59 3.43
N GLN A 146 -9.54 9.77 3.83
CA GLN A 146 -8.68 9.02 2.92
C GLN A 146 -9.38 7.74 2.46
N GLY A 147 -9.41 7.50 1.16
CA GLY A 147 -9.94 6.26 0.60
C GLY A 147 -9.23 5.01 1.12
N ARG A 148 -9.97 3.91 1.19
CA ARG A 148 -9.49 2.62 1.72
C ARG A 148 -9.78 1.48 0.76
N ALA A 149 -8.88 0.53 0.74
CA ALA A 149 -9.06 -0.75 0.09
C ALA A 149 -8.69 -1.90 1.04
N VAL A 150 -9.21 -3.07 0.77
CA VAL A 150 -8.77 -4.32 1.40
C VAL A 150 -7.96 -5.08 0.36
N ILE A 151 -6.75 -5.47 0.72
CA ILE A 151 -5.94 -6.39 -0.09
C ILE A 151 -5.94 -7.75 0.59
N VAL A 152 -6.08 -8.82 -0.21
CA VAL A 152 -5.90 -10.20 0.22
C VAL A 152 -4.88 -10.83 -0.71
N LEU A 153 -3.73 -11.19 -0.16
CA LEU A 153 -2.65 -11.84 -0.90
C LEU A 153 -2.49 -13.25 -0.39
N THR A 154 -2.33 -14.21 -1.29
CA THR A 154 -2.07 -15.60 -0.93
C THR A 154 -0.70 -16.03 -1.41
N ARG A 155 -0.04 -16.88 -0.63
CA ARG A 155 1.21 -17.51 -0.99
C ARG A 155 1.07 -19.03 -0.93
N LYS A 156 1.47 -19.68 -1.99
CA LYS A 156 1.61 -21.14 -2.04
C LYS A 156 3.07 -21.49 -1.73
N TYR A 157 3.28 -22.21 -0.64
CA TYR A 157 4.62 -22.65 -0.27
C TYR A 157 5.15 -23.69 -1.28
N GLY A 158 6.39 -23.52 -1.69
CA GLY A 158 7.02 -24.42 -2.69
C GLY A 158 6.64 -24.11 -4.14
N ASP A 159 5.87 -23.06 -4.38
CA ASP A 159 5.49 -22.58 -5.70
C ASP A 159 6.18 -21.22 -5.96
N ASP A 160 6.98 -21.12 -7.01
CA ASP A 160 7.69 -19.90 -7.42
C ASP A 160 6.80 -18.96 -8.26
N THR A 161 5.49 -19.13 -8.21
CA THR A 161 4.56 -18.28 -8.94
C THR A 161 4.53 -16.87 -8.38
N SER A 162 4.74 -15.91 -9.28
CA SER A 162 4.55 -14.49 -9.00
C SER A 162 3.14 -14.02 -9.40
N ILE A 163 2.65 -12.94 -8.78
CA ILE A 163 1.38 -12.34 -9.17
C ILE A 163 1.55 -11.60 -10.49
N THR A 164 0.90 -12.08 -11.53
CA THR A 164 0.83 -11.41 -12.85
C THR A 164 -0.54 -10.82 -13.13
N LYS A 165 -1.56 -11.30 -12.41
CA LYS A 165 -2.96 -10.87 -12.52
C LYS A 165 -3.49 -10.51 -11.15
N LEU A 166 -4.37 -9.54 -11.09
CA LEU A 166 -5.11 -9.20 -9.89
C LEU A 166 -6.61 -9.39 -10.11
N HIS A 167 -7.29 -9.77 -9.05
CA HIS A 167 -8.74 -9.78 -8.98
C HIS A 167 -9.20 -8.52 -8.27
N TYR A 168 -10.00 -7.70 -8.94
CA TYR A 168 -10.38 -6.38 -8.45
C TYR A 168 -11.90 -6.18 -8.44
N CYS A 169 -12.39 -5.62 -7.35
CA CYS A 169 -13.78 -5.23 -7.22
C CYS A 169 -13.88 -3.84 -6.60
N ASP A 170 -14.73 -2.96 -7.16
CA ASP A 170 -14.85 -1.58 -6.70
C ASP A 170 -16.22 -1.30 -6.04
N TYR A 171 -16.18 -1.02 -4.75
CA TYR A 171 -17.30 -0.57 -3.94
C TYR A 171 -17.11 0.86 -3.41
N SER A 172 -16.05 1.54 -3.85
CA SER A 172 -15.67 2.84 -3.27
C SER A 172 -16.76 3.91 -3.39
N HIS A 173 -17.58 3.83 -4.44
CA HIS A 173 -18.68 4.76 -4.69
C HIS A 173 -20.08 4.24 -4.28
N CYS A 174 -20.15 3.04 -3.72
CA CYS A 174 -21.41 2.46 -3.26
C CYS A 174 -21.86 3.06 -1.92
N MET A 175 -23.17 3.04 -1.68
CA MET A 175 -23.72 3.37 -0.36
C MET A 175 -23.25 2.38 0.70
N ARG A 176 -23.16 2.83 1.93
CA ARG A 176 -22.71 2.01 3.07
C ARG A 176 -23.50 0.71 3.23
N ILE A 177 -24.82 0.78 3.08
CA ILE A 177 -25.68 -0.39 3.16
C ILE A 177 -25.28 -1.50 2.17
N ASN A 178 -24.89 -1.11 0.96
CA ASN A 178 -24.45 -2.07 -0.06
C ASN A 178 -23.10 -2.70 0.29
N LYS A 179 -22.21 -1.92 0.92
CA LYS A 179 -20.91 -2.42 1.41
C LYS A 179 -21.09 -3.40 2.56
N GLU A 180 -22.01 -3.11 3.49
CA GLU A 180 -22.33 -3.99 4.62
C GLU A 180 -23.04 -5.28 4.17
N GLN A 181 -23.82 -5.24 3.10
CA GLN A 181 -24.45 -6.44 2.53
C GLN A 181 -23.45 -7.47 2.02
N LEU A 182 -22.25 -7.04 1.58
CA LEU A 182 -21.18 -7.96 1.18
C LEU A 182 -20.82 -8.94 2.29
N LEU A 183 -20.86 -8.51 3.54
CA LEU A 183 -20.50 -9.35 4.70
C LEU A 183 -21.48 -10.53 4.90
N ASN A 184 -22.69 -10.40 4.36
CA ASN A 184 -23.75 -11.41 4.49
C ASN A 184 -23.89 -12.30 3.23
N GLU A 185 -23.11 -12.03 2.18
CA GLU A 185 -23.17 -12.81 0.96
C GLU A 185 -22.32 -14.08 1.03
N SER A 186 -22.69 -15.10 0.24
CA SER A 186 -21.86 -16.29 0.11
C SER A 186 -20.55 -15.96 -0.61
N ILE A 187 -19.47 -16.65 -0.25
CA ILE A 187 -18.15 -16.49 -0.87
C ILE A 187 -18.23 -16.62 -2.39
N LYS A 188 -19.01 -17.60 -2.90
CA LYS A 188 -19.19 -17.79 -4.35
C LYS A 188 -19.73 -16.54 -5.04
N LYS A 189 -20.72 -15.88 -4.41
CA LYS A 189 -21.33 -14.66 -4.95
C LYS A 189 -20.37 -13.47 -4.87
N ILE A 190 -19.59 -13.36 -3.79
CA ILE A 190 -18.56 -12.33 -3.66
C ILE A 190 -17.51 -12.51 -4.76
N VAL A 191 -16.96 -13.71 -4.91
CA VAL A 191 -15.91 -14.02 -5.90
C VAL A 191 -16.37 -13.74 -7.33
N SER A 192 -17.65 -14.00 -7.66
CA SER A 192 -18.19 -13.73 -9.02
C SER A 192 -18.26 -12.25 -9.40
N ARG A 193 -17.99 -11.32 -8.48
CA ARG A 193 -17.99 -9.87 -8.73
C ARG A 193 -16.60 -9.30 -9.03
N PHE A 194 -15.58 -10.14 -8.92
CA PHE A 194 -14.24 -9.69 -9.22
C PHE A 194 -13.94 -9.82 -10.70
N ASP A 195 -13.49 -8.74 -11.28
CA ASP A 195 -12.87 -8.75 -12.60
C ASP A 195 -11.38 -9.07 -12.48
N THR A 196 -10.83 -9.69 -13.51
CA THR A 196 -9.40 -10.05 -13.55
C THR A 196 -8.65 -9.12 -14.50
N TYR A 197 -7.55 -8.54 -14.03
CA TYR A 197 -6.71 -7.61 -14.78
C TYR A 197 -5.26 -8.05 -14.78
N ASP A 198 -4.55 -7.80 -15.87
CA ASP A 198 -3.10 -7.99 -15.93
C ASP A 198 -2.39 -6.84 -15.20
N ILE A 199 -1.35 -7.17 -14.45
CA ILE A 199 -0.51 -6.17 -13.76
C ILE A 199 0.53 -5.64 -14.74
N ALA A 200 0.53 -4.32 -14.95
CA ALA A 200 1.53 -3.66 -15.78
C ALA A 200 2.91 -3.66 -15.08
N ASN A 201 3.93 -4.18 -15.77
CA ASN A 201 5.29 -4.34 -15.22
C ASN A 201 6.03 -3.02 -14.96
N ASP A 202 5.55 -1.91 -15.51
CA ASP A 202 6.14 -0.59 -15.32
C ASP A 202 5.64 0.10 -14.05
N THR A 203 4.41 -0.18 -13.59
CA THR A 203 3.78 0.47 -12.43
C THR A 203 3.53 -0.47 -11.27
N PHE A 204 3.36 -1.77 -11.52
CA PHE A 204 2.88 -2.76 -10.54
C PHE A 204 1.61 -2.29 -9.83
N ALA A 205 0.72 -1.60 -10.56
CA ALA A 205 -0.51 -1.09 -9.98
C ALA A 205 -1.46 -2.22 -9.57
N PHE A 206 -2.08 -2.07 -8.40
CA PHE A 206 -3.10 -2.98 -7.85
C PHE A 206 -4.51 -2.46 -8.11
N SER A 207 -4.66 -1.62 -9.11
CA SER A 207 -5.94 -1.14 -9.63
C SER A 207 -5.95 -1.29 -11.15
N PRO A 208 -7.14 -1.42 -11.76
CA PRO A 208 -7.26 -1.41 -13.21
C PRO A 208 -6.61 -0.18 -13.82
N ALA A 209 -5.94 -0.35 -14.94
CA ALA A 209 -5.40 0.77 -15.69
C ALA A 209 -6.55 1.70 -16.09
N LYS A 210 -6.50 2.96 -15.61
CA LYS A 210 -7.44 3.97 -16.08
C LYS A 210 -7.21 4.18 -17.57
N PRO A 211 -8.25 4.19 -18.41
CA PRO A 211 -8.08 4.45 -19.83
C PRO A 211 -7.52 5.86 -20.01
N PHE A 212 -6.21 5.94 -20.16
CA PHE A 212 -5.53 7.20 -20.43
C PHE A 212 -5.31 7.31 -21.93
N ASN A 213 -6.02 8.21 -22.59
CA ASN A 213 -5.84 8.45 -24.00
C ASN A 213 -4.56 9.24 -24.23
N THR A 214 -3.42 8.54 -24.24
CA THR A 214 -2.08 9.11 -24.44
C THR A 214 -1.98 9.88 -25.77
N GLU A 215 -2.65 9.43 -26.82
CA GLU A 215 -2.63 10.10 -28.13
C GLU A 215 -3.40 11.42 -28.10
N MET A 216 -4.51 11.48 -27.39
CA MET A 216 -5.23 12.72 -27.17
C MET A 216 -4.42 13.68 -26.29
N TYR A 217 -3.74 13.16 -25.25
CA TYR A 217 -2.93 13.98 -24.35
C TYR A 217 -1.71 14.59 -25.04
N LYS A 218 -1.09 13.88 -25.98
CA LYS A 218 0.03 14.40 -26.80
C LYS A 218 -0.37 15.59 -27.67
N LYS A 219 -1.65 15.77 -27.94
CA LYS A 219 -2.19 16.90 -28.74
C LYS A 219 -2.37 18.17 -27.92
N PHE A 220 -2.37 18.08 -26.58
CA PHE A 220 -2.46 19.26 -25.74
C PHE A 220 -1.13 20.01 -25.69
N TRP A 221 -1.20 21.32 -25.57
CA TRP A 221 -0.02 22.13 -25.38
C TRP A 221 0.59 21.85 -24.00
N PRO A 222 1.90 21.66 -23.89
CA PRO A 222 2.56 21.52 -22.61
C PRO A 222 2.38 22.79 -21.81
N VAL A 223 1.97 22.65 -20.53
CA VAL A 223 1.72 23.79 -19.64
C VAL A 223 3.03 24.53 -19.35
N SER A 224 4.12 23.79 -19.15
CA SER A 224 5.45 24.33 -18.88
C SER A 224 6.54 23.48 -19.53
N GLY A 225 7.65 24.11 -19.91
CA GLY A 225 8.79 23.40 -20.45
C GLY A 225 9.91 24.35 -20.82
N GLU A 226 11.06 24.20 -20.21
CA GLU A 226 12.22 25.10 -20.37
C GLU A 226 12.75 25.22 -21.79
N LYS A 227 12.45 24.31 -22.69
CA LYS A 227 12.99 24.28 -24.07
C LYS A 227 12.06 23.65 -25.10
N LYS A 228 10.79 23.39 -24.76
CA LYS A 228 9.85 22.83 -25.71
C LYS A 228 9.11 23.95 -26.44
N GLN A 229 9.31 24.06 -27.75
CA GLN A 229 8.47 24.91 -28.59
C GLN A 229 6.99 24.58 -28.36
N GLY A 230 6.19 25.62 -28.08
CA GLY A 230 4.75 25.47 -27.87
C GLY A 230 4.27 25.31 -26.41
N ALA A 231 5.12 25.47 -25.43
CA ALA A 231 4.68 25.53 -24.05
C ALA A 231 3.91 26.83 -23.75
N ILE A 232 2.81 26.72 -22.94
CA ILE A 232 2.01 27.89 -22.54
C ILE A 232 2.85 28.85 -21.68
N PHE A 233 3.66 28.30 -20.76
CA PHE A 233 4.60 29.05 -19.95
C PHE A 233 6.04 28.67 -20.27
N ILE A 234 6.81 29.64 -20.75
CA ILE A 234 8.24 29.46 -21.11
C ILE A 234 9.08 29.40 -19.84
N ASN A 235 8.74 30.21 -18.85
CA ASN A 235 9.39 30.24 -17.54
C ASN A 235 8.42 29.79 -16.45
N HIS A 236 8.86 28.87 -15.61
CA HIS A 236 8.09 28.41 -14.46
C HIS A 236 9.03 28.15 -13.27
N CYS A 237 8.53 28.37 -12.09
CA CYS A 237 9.19 27.98 -10.83
C CYS A 237 8.18 27.29 -9.91
N SER A 238 8.68 26.54 -8.94
CA SER A 238 7.84 25.81 -7.98
C SER A 238 7.08 26.70 -6.98
N GLY A 239 7.06 28.02 -7.20
CA GLY A 239 6.49 28.98 -6.29
C GLY A 239 7.40 29.25 -5.07
N ILE A 240 7.06 30.29 -4.32
CA ILE A 240 7.77 30.64 -3.08
C ILE A 240 7.26 29.74 -1.98
N LYS A 241 8.10 28.86 -1.47
CA LYS A 241 7.83 28.10 -0.24
C LYS A 241 8.27 28.94 0.94
N LEU A 242 7.34 29.59 1.62
CA LEU A 242 7.61 30.18 2.93
C LEU A 242 7.77 29.03 3.92
N ALA A 243 9.00 28.79 4.36
CA ALA A 243 9.22 27.94 5.52
C ALA A 243 8.67 28.68 6.76
N PRO A 244 7.93 28.01 7.65
CA PRO A 244 7.59 28.61 8.93
C PRO A 244 8.91 28.92 9.64
N THR A 245 9.19 30.21 9.85
CA THR A 245 10.26 30.64 10.73
C THR A 245 9.91 30.17 12.13
N ALA A 246 10.71 29.28 12.69
CA ALA A 246 10.62 28.93 14.10
C ALA A 246 10.84 30.26 14.88
N MET A 247 9.78 30.69 15.59
CA MET A 247 9.90 31.66 16.67
C MET A 247 10.40 30.97 17.93
#